data_18dc8f1620be72321b8eb1072d2a3ed3
#
_entry.id   18dc8f1620be72321b8eb1072d2a3ed3
#
_cell.length_a   1.000
_cell.length_b   1.000
_cell.length_c   1.000
_cell.angle_alpha   90.00
_cell.angle_beta   90.00
_cell.angle_gamma   90.00
#
_symmetry.space_group_name_H-M   'P 1'
#
loop_
_entity.id
_entity.type
_entity.pdbx_description
1 polymer ?
#
loop_
_entity_poly.entity_id
_entity_poly.type
_entity_poly.pdbx_seq_one_letter_code
_entity_poly.pdbx_strand_id
1 'polypeptide(L)'
;MPTSDQSLIVLLDANVLAKPVTRTLVLRCAPSGYTAVWSATAETEAARHLSGRQTPLTTVRDMIGMDLSPTGTTPGRFAATSPDDRQILADAEAAGATFLLTEDVDDFATNDLRLVGVSVVNPDLFLAERTERGVYRRALDVMASGMKNPSRTSVQLHAAIARQHPRLFAKQADLFDVEPGSTGHREPSVLFRGAICLRCLTPQPVDLPAGLCAVCV
;
A
#
# COMPACT_ATOMS: atom_id res chain seq x y z
N MET A 1 -17.03 1.09 -22.76
CA MET A 1 -17.40 1.68 -21.48
C MET A 1 -17.32 0.57 -20.44
N PRO A 2 -16.39 0.55 -19.52
CA PRO A 2 -16.46 -0.43 -18.44
C PRO A 2 -17.64 -0.04 -17.54
N THR A 3 -18.64 -0.88 -17.52
CA THR A 3 -19.72 -0.92 -16.58
C THR A 3 -19.23 -1.49 -15.28
N SER A 4 -19.71 -0.92 -14.20
CA SER A 4 -19.65 -1.37 -12.80
C SER A 4 -18.54 -0.78 -11.96
N ASP A 5 -18.96 -0.10 -11.08
CA ASP A 5 -18.68 0.34 -9.71
C ASP A 5 -17.92 -0.70 -8.84
N GLN A 6 -16.92 -1.38 -9.44
CA GLN A 6 -16.00 -2.19 -8.66
C GLN A 6 -14.94 -1.27 -8.08
N SER A 7 -15.11 -0.93 -6.81
CA SER A 7 -14.09 -0.27 -6.02
C SER A 7 -12.77 -1.04 -6.16
N LEU A 8 -11.69 -0.33 -6.50
CA LEU A 8 -10.35 -0.89 -6.55
C LEU A 8 -9.97 -1.44 -5.16
N ILE A 9 -9.81 -2.75 -5.04
CA ILE A 9 -9.44 -3.40 -3.78
C ILE A 9 -7.92 -3.52 -3.70
N VAL A 10 -7.38 -3.10 -2.56
CA VAL A 10 -5.96 -3.10 -2.26
C VAL A 10 -5.74 -3.86 -0.95
N LEU A 11 -5.10 -5.03 -1.01
CA LEU A 11 -4.76 -5.79 0.19
C LEU A 11 -3.45 -5.27 0.79
N LEU A 12 -3.42 -5.10 2.10
CA LEU A 12 -2.24 -4.66 2.85
C LEU A 12 -1.55 -5.86 3.50
N ASP A 13 -0.26 -6.00 3.22
CA ASP A 13 0.61 -6.97 3.85
C ASP A 13 0.98 -6.57 5.30
N ALA A 14 1.47 -7.52 6.07
CA ALA A 14 1.87 -7.36 7.46
C ALA A 14 2.93 -6.27 7.65
N ASN A 15 3.92 -6.19 6.75
CA ASN A 15 4.98 -5.18 6.82
C ASN A 15 4.47 -3.74 6.61
N VAL A 16 3.40 -3.57 5.82
CA VAL A 16 2.69 -2.28 5.64
C VAL A 16 1.88 -1.94 6.89
N LEU A 17 1.16 -2.93 7.44
CA LEU A 17 0.34 -2.77 8.64
C LEU A 17 1.16 -2.46 9.88
N ALA A 18 2.35 -3.05 10.01
CA ALA A 18 3.26 -2.83 11.13
C ALA A 18 3.88 -1.42 11.16
N LYS A 19 3.83 -0.67 10.05
CA LYS A 19 4.38 0.68 9.93
C LYS A 19 3.27 1.75 10.07
N PRO A 20 3.14 2.42 11.24
CA PRO A 20 2.01 3.30 11.51
C PRO A 20 1.85 4.45 10.51
N VAL A 21 2.95 5.03 10.05
CA VAL A 21 2.92 6.14 9.09
C VAL A 21 2.41 5.65 7.74
N THR A 22 3.00 4.60 7.19
CA THR A 22 2.60 4.00 5.91
C THR A 22 1.15 3.55 5.95
N ARG A 23 0.78 2.75 6.96
CA ARG A 23 -0.61 2.30 7.16
C ARG A 23 -1.58 3.48 7.21
N THR A 24 -1.28 4.51 8.00
CA THR A 24 -2.17 5.66 8.13
C THR A 24 -2.30 6.43 6.82
N LEU A 25 -1.21 6.60 6.07
CA LEU A 25 -1.26 7.23 4.75
C LEU A 25 -2.13 6.43 3.79
N VAL A 26 -1.92 5.12 3.68
CA VAL A 26 -2.73 4.27 2.80
C VAL A 26 -4.21 4.38 3.15
N LEU A 27 -4.57 4.25 4.43
CA LEU A 27 -5.98 4.34 4.86
C LEU A 27 -6.58 5.73 4.63
N ARG A 28 -5.82 6.81 4.89
CA ARG A 28 -6.31 8.18 4.71
C ARG A 28 -6.35 8.65 3.26
N CYS A 29 -5.56 8.02 2.40
CA CYS A 29 -5.56 8.30 0.97
C CYS A 29 -6.55 7.43 0.16
N ALA A 30 -7.26 6.49 0.80
CA ALA A 30 -8.29 5.66 0.16
C ALA A 30 -9.39 6.46 -0.60
N PRO A 31 -9.80 7.69 -0.17
CA PRO A 31 -10.69 8.52 -0.98
C PRO A 31 -10.18 8.90 -2.37
N SER A 32 -8.91 8.60 -2.71
CA SER A 32 -8.38 8.68 -4.08
C SER A 32 -8.88 7.58 -5.01
N GLY A 33 -9.84 6.75 -4.60
CA GLY A 33 -10.54 5.79 -5.45
C GLY A 33 -10.12 4.33 -5.25
N TYR A 34 -9.82 3.92 -4.02
CA TYR A 34 -9.58 2.53 -3.67
C TYR A 34 -10.11 2.17 -2.28
N THR A 35 -10.29 0.89 -2.02
CA THR A 35 -10.61 0.33 -0.71
C THR A 35 -9.42 -0.47 -0.20
N ALA A 36 -8.84 -0.04 0.92
CA ALA A 36 -7.77 -0.78 1.58
C ALA A 36 -8.38 -1.83 2.53
N VAL A 37 -7.91 -3.07 2.40
CA VAL A 37 -8.34 -4.21 3.24
C VAL A 37 -7.13 -4.99 3.72
N TRP A 38 -7.30 -5.84 4.74
CA TRP A 38 -6.30 -6.82 5.16
C TRP A 38 -6.96 -8.08 5.71
N SER A 39 -6.23 -9.20 5.65
CA SER A 39 -6.68 -10.50 6.14
C SER A 39 -6.34 -10.70 7.62
N ALA A 40 -6.94 -11.73 8.22
CA ALA A 40 -6.58 -12.16 9.58
C ALA A 40 -5.10 -12.60 9.68
N THR A 41 -4.56 -13.18 8.60
CA THR A 41 -3.14 -13.57 8.52
C THR A 41 -2.25 -12.34 8.64
N ALA A 42 -2.46 -11.33 7.79
CA ALA A 42 -1.68 -10.09 7.81
C ALA A 42 -1.82 -9.35 9.15
N GLU A 43 -3.03 -9.30 9.75
CA GLU A 43 -3.26 -8.68 11.06
C GLU A 43 -2.47 -9.38 12.17
N THR A 44 -2.53 -10.73 12.19
CA THR A 44 -1.84 -11.54 13.20
C THR A 44 -0.32 -11.39 13.11
N GLU A 45 0.22 -11.43 11.92
CA GLU A 45 1.65 -11.27 11.67
C GLU A 45 2.12 -9.86 12.03
N ALA A 46 1.45 -8.83 11.55
CA ALA A 46 1.77 -7.45 11.86
C ALA A 46 1.74 -7.16 13.36
N ALA A 47 0.79 -7.76 14.10
CA ALA A 47 0.66 -7.58 15.54
C ALA A 47 1.92 -8.03 16.32
N ARG A 48 2.68 -9.00 15.81
CA ARG A 48 3.96 -9.46 16.42
C ARG A 48 5.05 -8.40 16.33
N HIS A 49 4.96 -7.48 15.38
CA HIS A 49 5.93 -6.42 15.13
C HIS A 49 5.51 -5.06 15.69
N LEU A 50 4.29 -4.94 16.22
CA LEU A 50 3.84 -3.71 16.85
C LEU A 50 4.46 -3.55 18.24
N SER A 51 4.96 -2.36 18.53
CA SER A 51 5.35 -2.00 19.89
C SER A 51 4.12 -1.78 20.76
N GLY A 52 4.22 -2.02 22.07
CA GLY A 52 3.11 -1.79 23.02
C GLY A 52 2.63 -0.34 23.12
N ARG A 53 3.32 0.63 22.46
CA ARG A 53 2.91 2.03 22.36
C ARG A 53 2.06 2.33 21.13
N GLN A 54 1.97 1.40 20.19
CA GLN A 54 1.21 1.56 18.95
C GLN A 54 -0.23 1.09 19.15
N THR A 55 -1.16 1.75 18.46
CA THR A 55 -2.58 1.34 18.47
C THR A 55 -2.71 -0.07 17.88
N PRO A 56 -3.36 -1.03 18.57
CA PRO A 56 -3.63 -2.34 18.03
C PRO A 56 -4.40 -2.28 16.71
N LEU A 57 -4.13 -3.22 15.80
CA LEU A 57 -4.79 -3.23 14.48
C LEU A 57 -6.29 -3.48 14.59
N THR A 58 -6.73 -4.30 15.55
CA THR A 58 -8.15 -4.48 15.86
C THR A 58 -8.84 -3.15 16.17
N THR A 59 -8.21 -2.31 17.01
CA THR A 59 -8.74 -0.98 17.31
C THR A 59 -8.75 -0.08 16.08
N VAL A 60 -7.70 -0.12 15.24
CA VAL A 60 -7.68 0.64 13.97
C VAL A 60 -8.82 0.22 13.08
N ARG A 61 -9.04 -1.10 12.93
CA ARG A 61 -10.12 -1.68 12.13
C ARG A 61 -11.51 -1.24 12.61
N ASP A 62 -11.73 -1.31 13.92
CA ASP A 62 -12.99 -0.88 14.55
C ASP A 62 -13.25 0.62 14.33
N MET A 63 -12.21 1.45 14.43
CA MET A 63 -12.32 2.91 14.22
C MET A 63 -12.69 3.28 12.79
N ILE A 64 -12.32 2.48 11.79
CA ILE A 64 -12.64 2.73 10.37
C ILE A 64 -13.85 1.93 9.88
N GLY A 65 -14.45 1.09 10.75
CA GLY A 65 -15.61 0.27 10.42
C GLY A 65 -15.33 -0.78 9.34
N MET A 66 -14.14 -1.41 9.37
CA MET A 66 -13.72 -2.36 8.34
C MET A 66 -13.79 -3.79 8.88
N ASP A 67 -14.34 -4.70 8.10
CA ASP A 67 -14.23 -6.13 8.33
C ASP A 67 -12.93 -6.70 7.74
N LEU A 68 -12.46 -7.82 8.29
CA LEU A 68 -11.34 -8.55 7.69
C LEU A 68 -11.73 -9.09 6.31
N SER A 69 -10.78 -9.03 5.38
CA SER A 69 -10.97 -9.67 4.08
C SER A 69 -10.98 -11.21 4.22
N PRO A 70 -11.59 -11.93 3.27
CA PRO A 70 -11.55 -13.39 3.26
C PRO A 70 -10.12 -13.93 3.29
N THR A 71 -9.93 -15.08 3.95
CA THR A 71 -8.66 -15.82 3.95
C THR A 71 -8.65 -16.83 2.82
N GLY A 72 -7.56 -16.86 2.07
CA GLY A 72 -7.37 -17.81 0.97
C GLY A 72 -7.12 -19.23 1.47
N THR A 73 -7.70 -20.20 0.78
CA THR A 73 -7.66 -21.61 1.20
C THR A 73 -6.63 -22.46 0.46
N THR A 74 -5.99 -21.95 -0.56
CA THR A 74 -5.09 -22.72 -1.46
C THR A 74 -3.69 -22.10 -1.63
N PRO A 75 -2.97 -21.77 -0.54
CA PRO A 75 -1.65 -21.14 -0.65
C PRO A 75 -0.60 -22.03 -1.34
N GLY A 76 -0.73 -23.35 -1.22
CA GLY A 76 0.20 -24.33 -1.80
C GLY A 76 0.30 -24.32 -3.33
N ARG A 77 -0.65 -23.70 -4.02
CA ARG A 77 -0.61 -23.57 -5.49
C ARG A 77 0.42 -22.52 -5.99
N PHE A 78 0.87 -21.65 -5.12
CA PHE A 78 1.82 -20.58 -5.42
C PHE A 78 3.26 -21.04 -5.14
N ALA A 79 3.68 -22.08 -5.87
CA ALA A 79 4.92 -22.79 -5.59
C ALA A 79 6.19 -21.97 -5.86
N ALA A 80 6.13 -20.98 -6.75
CA ALA A 80 7.25 -20.12 -7.12
C ALA A 80 7.43 -18.90 -6.18
N THR A 81 6.38 -18.50 -5.46
CA THR A 81 6.42 -17.46 -4.43
C THR A 81 7.07 -18.02 -3.15
N SER A 82 7.76 -17.17 -2.39
CA SER A 82 8.34 -17.51 -1.09
C SER A 82 7.31 -18.23 -0.20
N PRO A 83 7.68 -19.33 0.48
CA PRO A 83 6.73 -20.11 1.28
C PRO A 83 5.95 -19.28 2.31
N ASP A 84 6.60 -18.28 2.90
CA ASP A 84 6.01 -17.41 3.93
C ASP A 84 4.98 -16.44 3.32
N ASP A 85 5.13 -16.08 2.02
CA ASP A 85 4.26 -15.12 1.34
C ASP A 85 3.11 -15.76 0.54
N ARG A 86 3.08 -17.10 0.43
CA ARG A 86 2.01 -17.80 -0.30
C ARG A 86 0.63 -17.55 0.29
N GLN A 87 0.54 -17.46 1.61
CA GLN A 87 -0.75 -17.24 2.27
C GLN A 87 -1.29 -15.83 1.97
N ILE A 88 -0.44 -14.79 2.01
CA ILE A 88 -0.91 -13.44 1.72
C ILE A 88 -1.32 -13.29 0.24
N LEU A 89 -0.67 -14.03 -0.67
CA LEU A 89 -1.10 -14.07 -2.07
C LEU A 89 -2.45 -14.78 -2.25
N ALA A 90 -2.69 -15.87 -1.51
CA ALA A 90 -3.99 -16.54 -1.47
C ALA A 90 -5.09 -15.64 -0.89
N ASP A 91 -4.76 -14.88 0.14
CA ASP A 91 -5.66 -13.91 0.77
C ASP A 91 -6.00 -12.77 -0.21
N ALA A 92 -5.01 -12.30 -0.99
CA ALA A 92 -5.22 -11.28 -2.02
C ALA A 92 -6.19 -11.76 -3.12
N GLU A 93 -6.05 -13.02 -3.56
CA GLU A 93 -6.99 -13.63 -4.50
C GLU A 93 -8.40 -13.73 -3.89
N ALA A 94 -8.50 -14.25 -2.67
CA ALA A 94 -9.80 -14.41 -1.99
C ALA A 94 -10.52 -13.10 -1.74
N ALA A 95 -9.76 -12.01 -1.48
CA ALA A 95 -10.28 -10.66 -1.35
C ALA A 95 -10.70 -10.03 -2.69
N GLY A 96 -10.38 -10.62 -3.82
CA GLY A 96 -10.53 -10.00 -5.15
C GLY A 96 -9.66 -8.75 -5.31
N ALA A 97 -8.49 -8.73 -4.65
CA ALA A 97 -7.60 -7.59 -4.69
C ALA A 97 -6.99 -7.39 -6.09
N THR A 98 -6.93 -6.15 -6.53
CA THR A 98 -6.19 -5.77 -7.74
C THR A 98 -4.72 -5.58 -7.44
N PHE A 99 -4.42 -5.02 -6.26
CA PHE A 99 -3.06 -4.80 -5.79
C PHE A 99 -2.85 -5.39 -4.40
N LEU A 100 -1.67 -5.97 -4.21
CA LEU A 100 -1.12 -6.31 -2.90
C LEU A 100 0.00 -5.30 -2.58
N LEU A 101 -0.15 -4.54 -1.50
CA LEU A 101 0.86 -3.61 -1.01
C LEU A 101 1.79 -4.32 -0.05
N THR A 102 3.08 -4.36 -0.39
CA THR A 102 4.15 -4.91 0.44
C THR A 102 5.46 -4.17 0.18
N GLU A 103 6.38 -4.19 1.12
CA GLU A 103 7.76 -3.72 0.91
C GLU A 103 8.64 -4.78 0.25
N ASP A 104 8.28 -6.05 0.40
CA ASP A 104 9.05 -7.20 -0.06
C ASP A 104 8.52 -7.72 -1.41
N VAL A 105 8.45 -6.81 -2.40
CA VAL A 105 7.87 -7.07 -3.75
C VAL A 105 8.59 -8.21 -4.47
N ASP A 106 9.87 -8.42 -4.22
CA ASP A 106 10.71 -9.43 -4.85
C ASP A 106 10.49 -10.86 -4.32
N ASP A 107 9.75 -11.04 -3.22
CA ASP A 107 9.38 -12.35 -2.70
C ASP A 107 8.25 -13.02 -3.50
N PHE A 108 7.54 -12.25 -4.33
CA PHE A 108 6.41 -12.72 -5.14
C PHE A 108 6.82 -13.07 -6.57
N ALA A 109 6.58 -14.31 -6.97
CA ALA A 109 6.92 -14.76 -8.33
C ALA A 109 5.89 -14.30 -9.36
N THR A 110 6.36 -13.74 -10.47
CA THR A 110 5.53 -13.25 -11.57
C THR A 110 4.54 -14.31 -12.10
N ASN A 111 4.96 -15.58 -12.19
CA ASN A 111 4.08 -16.64 -12.66
C ASN A 111 2.89 -16.87 -11.74
N ASP A 112 3.09 -16.80 -10.41
CA ASP A 112 2.02 -16.97 -9.44
C ASP A 112 1.09 -15.74 -9.43
N LEU A 113 1.63 -14.52 -9.61
CA LEU A 113 0.84 -13.31 -9.76
C LEU A 113 -0.09 -13.34 -10.98
N ARG A 114 0.38 -13.89 -12.10
CA ARG A 114 -0.44 -14.04 -13.31
C ARG A 114 -1.61 -15.02 -13.12
N LEU A 115 -1.44 -16.05 -12.27
CA LEU A 115 -2.51 -17.02 -11.98
C LEU A 115 -3.71 -16.37 -11.28
N VAL A 116 -3.47 -15.31 -10.50
CA VAL A 116 -4.50 -14.66 -9.69
C VAL A 116 -4.91 -13.28 -10.22
N GLY A 117 -4.20 -12.74 -11.21
CA GLY A 117 -4.48 -11.43 -11.77
C GLY A 117 -4.23 -10.28 -10.76
N VAL A 118 -3.34 -10.49 -9.78
CA VAL A 118 -2.92 -9.49 -8.79
C VAL A 118 -1.58 -8.88 -9.21
N SER A 119 -1.39 -7.60 -8.96
CA SER A 119 -0.08 -6.96 -9.04
C SER A 119 0.42 -6.60 -7.65
N VAL A 120 1.71 -6.83 -7.40
CA VAL A 120 2.36 -6.50 -6.12
C VAL A 120 3.10 -5.18 -6.28
N VAL A 121 2.95 -4.28 -5.31
CA VAL A 121 3.49 -2.93 -5.40
C VAL A 121 4.00 -2.42 -4.05
N ASN A 122 5.14 -1.73 -4.11
CA ASN A 122 5.68 -1.02 -2.95
C ASN A 122 4.74 0.14 -2.57
N PRO A 123 4.45 0.36 -1.27
CA PRO A 123 3.54 1.41 -0.80
C PRO A 123 3.91 2.82 -1.26
N ASP A 124 5.20 3.15 -1.35
CA ASP A 124 5.65 4.47 -1.80
C ASP A 124 5.28 4.72 -3.27
N LEU A 125 5.54 3.74 -4.15
CA LEU A 125 5.16 3.82 -5.56
C LEU A 125 3.63 3.90 -5.72
N PHE A 126 2.89 3.04 -5.00
CA PHE A 126 1.43 3.05 -5.04
C PHE A 126 0.85 4.41 -4.63
N LEU A 127 1.29 4.94 -3.49
CA LEU A 127 0.84 6.23 -2.99
C LEU A 127 1.21 7.37 -3.95
N ALA A 128 2.41 7.35 -4.54
CA ALA A 128 2.83 8.37 -5.51
C ALA A 128 1.93 8.38 -6.77
N GLU A 129 1.52 7.20 -7.26
CA GLU A 129 0.75 7.09 -8.49
C GLU A 129 -0.77 7.21 -8.29
N ARG A 130 -1.28 6.85 -7.10
CA ARG A 130 -2.72 6.78 -6.83
C ARG A 130 -3.27 7.88 -5.96
N THR A 131 -2.42 8.64 -5.24
CA THR A 131 -2.92 9.65 -4.30
C THR A 131 -3.15 10.99 -4.97
N GLU A 132 -4.39 11.46 -4.91
CA GLU A 132 -4.74 12.81 -5.32
C GLU A 132 -4.18 13.86 -4.36
N ARG A 133 -3.70 14.98 -4.90
CA ARG A 133 -3.11 16.08 -4.13
C ARG A 133 -4.00 16.59 -2.98
N GLY A 134 -5.27 16.81 -3.27
CA GLY A 134 -6.21 17.30 -2.26
C GLY A 134 -6.49 16.29 -1.14
N VAL A 135 -6.52 14.99 -1.48
CA VAL A 135 -6.67 13.90 -0.53
C VAL A 135 -5.42 13.78 0.35
N TYR A 136 -4.23 13.84 -0.24
CA TYR A 136 -2.96 13.82 0.49
C TYR A 136 -2.85 14.96 1.50
N ARG A 137 -3.17 16.19 1.08
CA ARG A 137 -3.17 17.35 1.98
C ARG A 137 -4.08 17.12 3.18
N ARG A 138 -5.32 16.70 2.95
CA ARG A 138 -6.27 16.40 4.04
C ARG A 138 -5.76 15.28 4.96
N ALA A 139 -5.12 14.25 4.39
CA ALA A 139 -4.52 13.18 5.17
C ALA A 139 -3.46 13.72 6.13
N LEU A 140 -2.57 14.59 5.65
CA LEU A 140 -1.56 15.24 6.50
C LEU A 140 -2.18 16.12 7.59
N ASP A 141 -3.22 16.89 7.27
CA ASP A 141 -3.89 17.77 8.25
C ASP A 141 -4.54 16.94 9.36
N VAL A 142 -5.20 15.83 9.04
CA VAL A 142 -5.77 14.91 10.02
C VAL A 142 -4.68 14.23 10.86
N MET A 143 -3.60 13.78 10.24
CA MET A 143 -2.48 13.17 10.96
C MET A 143 -1.83 14.18 11.93
N ALA A 144 -1.59 15.41 11.46
CA ALA A 144 -1.02 16.48 12.28
C ALA A 144 -1.91 16.82 13.50
N SER A 145 -3.21 16.95 13.30
CA SER A 145 -4.17 17.24 14.38
C SER A 145 -4.24 16.15 15.45
N GLY A 146 -3.97 14.89 15.07
CA GLY A 146 -3.93 13.74 15.99
C GLY A 146 -2.63 13.64 16.80
N MET A 147 -1.55 14.30 16.34
CA MET A 147 -0.24 14.21 17.00
C MET A 147 -0.11 15.20 18.14
N LYS A 148 -0.05 14.71 19.37
CA LYS A 148 0.04 15.55 20.58
C LYS A 148 1.43 15.62 21.19
N ASN A 149 2.24 14.56 21.04
CA ASN A 149 3.57 14.49 21.67
C ASN A 149 4.56 13.65 20.87
N PRO A 150 5.50 14.25 20.11
CA PRO A 150 5.53 15.70 19.82
C PRO A 150 4.43 16.11 18.84
N SER A 151 3.92 17.32 18.98
CA SER A 151 3.02 17.91 17.98
C SER A 151 3.80 18.20 16.69
N ARG A 152 3.14 18.02 15.54
CA ARG A 152 3.72 18.35 14.24
C ARG A 152 2.71 19.05 13.36
N THR A 153 3.18 19.95 12.51
CA THR A 153 2.37 20.56 11.46
C THR A 153 2.32 19.63 10.23
N SER A 154 1.36 19.84 9.34
CA SER A 154 1.28 19.14 8.05
C SER A 154 2.55 19.31 7.23
N VAL A 155 3.17 20.48 7.26
CA VAL A 155 4.45 20.81 6.62
C VAL A 155 5.58 19.93 7.16
N GLN A 156 5.70 19.84 8.49
CA GLN A 156 6.71 18.99 9.14
C GLN A 156 6.48 17.50 8.88
N LEU A 157 5.22 17.07 8.79
CA LEU A 157 4.89 15.69 8.43
C LEU A 157 5.28 15.39 6.97
N HIS A 158 4.97 16.32 6.05
CA HIS A 158 5.37 16.18 4.65
C HIS A 158 6.88 15.99 4.51
N ALA A 159 7.69 16.85 5.13
CA ALA A 159 9.15 16.71 5.13
C ALA A 159 9.62 15.36 5.74
N ALA A 160 8.98 14.91 6.83
CA ALA A 160 9.34 13.64 7.47
C ALA A 160 8.97 12.40 6.63
N ILE A 161 7.92 12.49 5.83
CA ILE A 161 7.47 11.42 4.93
C ILE A 161 8.51 11.12 3.85
N ALA A 162 9.28 12.10 3.39
CA ALA A 162 10.34 11.92 2.40
C ALA A 162 11.31 10.78 2.74
N ARG A 163 11.50 10.47 4.03
CA ARG A 163 12.37 9.38 4.47
C ARG A 163 11.84 7.99 4.12
N GLN A 164 10.53 7.78 4.23
CA GLN A 164 9.91 6.47 4.02
C GLN A 164 9.21 6.39 2.66
N HIS A 165 8.77 7.53 2.14
CA HIS A 165 8.01 7.66 0.91
C HIS A 165 8.59 8.76 0.01
N PRO A 166 9.82 8.60 -0.51
CA PRO A 166 10.49 9.64 -1.29
C PRO A 166 9.77 9.95 -2.62
N ARG A 167 9.12 8.94 -3.24
CA ARG A 167 8.37 9.14 -4.49
C ARG A 167 7.10 9.93 -4.25
N LEU A 168 6.34 9.58 -3.20
CA LEU A 168 5.17 10.33 -2.79
C LEU A 168 5.54 11.78 -2.45
N PHE A 169 6.64 11.98 -1.71
CA PHE A 169 7.14 13.31 -1.41
C PHE A 169 7.47 14.08 -2.70
N ALA A 170 8.26 13.51 -3.60
CA ALA A 170 8.64 14.13 -4.86
C ALA A 170 7.42 14.46 -5.74
N LYS A 171 6.43 13.57 -5.80
CA LYS A 171 5.17 13.78 -6.56
C LYS A 171 4.35 14.95 -6.03
N GLN A 172 4.47 15.24 -4.74
CA GLN A 172 3.72 16.29 -4.01
C GLN A 172 4.63 17.44 -3.58
N ALA A 173 5.84 17.56 -4.15
CA ALA A 173 6.88 18.50 -3.73
C ALA A 173 6.42 19.97 -3.74
N ASP A 174 5.52 20.32 -4.67
CA ASP A 174 4.96 21.66 -4.81
C ASP A 174 3.81 21.97 -3.84
N LEU A 175 3.44 21.03 -2.98
CA LEU A 175 2.37 21.22 -2.00
C LEU A 175 2.79 22.16 -0.87
N PHE A 176 4.05 22.07 -0.47
CA PHE A 176 4.68 22.90 0.57
C PHE A 176 6.10 23.25 0.08
N ASP A 177 6.53 24.44 0.36
CA ASP A 177 7.90 24.89 0.07
C ASP A 177 8.84 24.39 1.19
N VAL A 178 9.18 23.12 1.14
CA VAL A 178 10.05 22.47 2.14
C VAL A 178 11.00 21.47 1.47
N GLU A 179 12.23 21.47 1.99
CA GLU A 179 13.21 20.46 1.63
C GLU A 179 12.85 19.09 2.24
N PRO A 180 13.19 17.99 1.57
CA PRO A 180 12.98 16.65 2.11
C PRO A 180 13.75 16.49 3.44
N GLY A 181 13.13 15.88 4.41
CA GLY A 181 13.80 15.41 5.61
C GLY A 181 14.89 14.37 5.26
N SER A 182 15.68 13.93 6.25
CA SER A 182 16.75 12.93 6.05
C SER A 182 16.30 11.75 5.19
N THR A 183 16.97 11.54 4.05
CA THR A 183 16.65 10.53 3.03
C THR A 183 17.37 9.18 3.24
N GLY A 184 17.98 8.92 4.37
CA GLY A 184 18.83 7.75 4.63
C GLY A 184 18.15 6.37 4.54
N HIS A 185 17.12 6.21 3.71
CA HIS A 185 16.46 4.93 3.45
C HIS A 185 17.08 4.25 2.23
N ARG A 186 17.41 2.95 2.37
CA ARG A 186 17.82 2.14 1.22
C ARG A 186 16.64 1.96 0.29
N GLU A 187 16.80 2.37 -0.95
CA GLU A 187 15.78 2.19 -1.96
C GLU A 187 15.61 0.70 -2.30
N PRO A 188 14.36 0.16 -2.29
CA PRO A 188 14.12 -1.21 -2.72
C PRO A 188 14.55 -1.42 -4.17
N SER A 189 15.11 -2.60 -4.48
CA SER A 189 15.54 -2.95 -5.83
C SER A 189 14.36 -3.18 -6.78
N VAL A 190 13.23 -3.64 -6.25
CA VAL A 190 11.99 -3.92 -6.98
C VAL A 190 10.85 -3.18 -6.30
N LEU A 191 10.10 -2.40 -7.08
CA LEU A 191 8.97 -1.62 -6.57
C LEU A 191 7.62 -2.10 -7.07
N PHE A 192 7.63 -2.91 -8.12
CA PHE A 192 6.43 -3.41 -8.77
C PHE A 192 6.70 -4.74 -9.46
N ARG A 193 5.73 -5.67 -9.33
CA ARG A 193 5.61 -6.88 -10.14
C ARG A 193 4.16 -7.10 -10.51
N GLY A 194 3.89 -7.32 -11.78
CA GLY A 194 2.56 -7.62 -12.29
C GLY A 194 2.25 -6.92 -13.59
N ALA A 195 1.02 -7.11 -14.06
CA ALA A 195 0.58 -6.66 -15.37
C ALA A 195 -0.54 -5.59 -15.32
N ILE A 196 -0.97 -5.14 -14.14
CA ILE A 196 -2.03 -4.13 -14.03
C ILE A 196 -1.41 -2.75 -13.87
N CYS A 197 -1.69 -1.84 -14.79
CA CYS A 197 -1.18 -0.47 -14.73
C CYS A 197 -1.68 0.28 -13.50
N LEU A 198 -0.78 0.90 -12.74
CA LEU A 198 -1.12 1.66 -11.52
C LEU A 198 -2.03 2.87 -11.77
N ARG A 199 -1.96 3.51 -12.95
CA ARG A 199 -2.77 4.69 -13.27
C ARG A 199 -4.10 4.35 -13.90
N CYS A 200 -4.10 3.62 -15.02
CA CYS A 200 -5.34 3.37 -15.76
C CYS A 200 -6.03 2.05 -15.40
N LEU A 201 -5.43 1.23 -14.55
CA LEU A 201 -5.91 -0.08 -14.08
C LEU A 201 -6.12 -1.09 -15.21
N THR A 202 -5.61 -0.83 -16.40
CA THR A 202 -5.75 -1.73 -17.54
C THR A 202 -4.73 -2.86 -17.43
N PRO A 203 -5.18 -4.14 -17.48
CA PRO A 203 -4.28 -5.28 -17.61
C PRO A 203 -3.45 -5.21 -18.88
N GLN A 204 -2.19 -5.58 -18.79
CA GLN A 204 -1.24 -5.60 -19.90
C GLN A 204 -0.84 -7.05 -20.21
N PRO A 205 -0.47 -7.36 -21.45
CA PRO A 205 -0.05 -8.73 -21.84
C PRO A 205 1.31 -9.12 -21.26
N VAL A 206 2.08 -8.11 -20.80
CA VAL A 206 3.42 -8.26 -20.23
C VAL A 206 3.51 -7.56 -18.88
N ASP A 207 4.48 -7.97 -18.07
CA ASP A 207 4.75 -7.31 -16.81
C ASP A 207 5.26 -5.89 -17.01
N LEU A 208 4.90 -5.02 -16.09
CA LEU A 208 5.22 -3.59 -16.11
C LEU A 208 6.38 -3.31 -15.14
N PRO A 209 7.61 -3.12 -15.60
CA PRO A 209 8.77 -2.95 -14.70
C PRO A 209 8.65 -1.74 -13.79
N ALA A 210 7.94 -0.70 -14.23
CA ALA A 210 7.71 0.53 -13.45
C ALA A 210 6.25 0.71 -12.99
N GLY A 211 5.41 -0.32 -13.14
CA GLY A 211 3.99 -0.26 -12.77
C GLY A 211 3.10 0.58 -13.71
N LEU A 212 3.64 1.15 -14.78
CA LEU A 212 2.91 2.00 -15.74
C LEU A 212 2.96 1.41 -17.15
N CYS A 213 1.84 1.45 -17.86
CA CYS A 213 1.78 1.07 -19.27
C CYS A 213 2.30 2.21 -20.18
N ALA A 214 2.57 1.90 -21.44
CA ALA A 214 3.13 2.85 -22.41
C ALA A 214 2.28 4.13 -22.61
N VAL A 215 0.99 4.07 -22.31
CA VAL A 215 0.08 5.24 -22.40
C VAL A 215 0.16 6.14 -21.18
N CYS A 216 0.62 5.61 -20.04
CA CYS A 216 0.64 6.30 -18.74
C CYS A 216 2.03 6.79 -18.32
N VAL A 217 3.07 6.40 -19.04
CA VAL A 217 4.45 6.89 -18.76
C VAL A 217 4.61 8.37 -19.00
#